data_56123dcb8345384237d89267d0386f31
#
_entry.id   56123dcb8345384237d89267d0386f31
#
_cell.length_a   1.000
_cell.length_b   1.000
_cell.length_c   1.000
_cell.angle_alpha   90.00
_cell.angle_beta   90.00
_cell.angle_gamma   90.00
#
_symmetry.space_group_name_H-M   'P 1'
#
loop_
_entity.id
_entity.type
_entity.pdbx_description
1 polymer ?
#
loop_
_entity_poly.entity_id
_entity_poly.type
_entity_poly.pdbx_seq_one_letter_code
_entity_poly.pdbx_strand_id
1 'polypeptide(L)'
;MKFISWNVNGLRAVLSKGFEDIFKQLDADFFCLQETKCQPDQVDLSFDGYYQFFNSAERKGYSSTAIFSRKKPLSVSYDFDDMTDHPKEGRIITLEFEKFYLVTAYVPNSKDQLLRIDYRLQWEQAMVRHLNSLKQKKAVIYCGDLKVAHNEIDLKNPDINHFNAGFSDQEREAFTNLLSNGYIDTYRFLYPDKVEYSWWSYRSRAREKNIGWRIDYFVVSEDLKDKIIEAKIHNQIYGSDHCPVELDIDL
;
A
#
# COMPACT_ATOMS: atom_id res chain seq x y z
N MET A 1 17.24 5.51 -3.11
CA MET A 1 16.72 4.14 -2.93
C MET A 1 15.37 4.05 -3.63
N LYS A 2 15.11 2.90 -4.25
CA LYS A 2 13.85 2.64 -4.97
C LYS A 2 12.95 1.70 -4.18
N PHE A 3 11.71 2.12 -4.00
CA PHE A 3 10.64 1.36 -3.33
C PHE A 3 9.53 1.09 -4.32
N ILE A 4 9.00 -0.13 -4.34
CA ILE A 4 7.82 -0.52 -5.10
C ILE A 4 6.76 -1.03 -4.13
N SER A 5 5.50 -0.66 -4.37
CA SER A 5 4.33 -1.21 -3.69
C SER A 5 3.32 -1.70 -4.72
N TRP A 6 2.81 -2.91 -4.55
CA TRP A 6 1.87 -3.51 -5.49
C TRP A 6 0.87 -4.45 -4.81
N ASN A 7 -0.41 -4.13 -4.88
CA ASN A 7 -1.45 -5.10 -4.59
C ASN A 7 -1.54 -6.09 -5.76
N VAL A 8 -1.16 -7.34 -5.52
CA VAL A 8 -1.06 -8.37 -6.56
C VAL A 8 -2.35 -9.19 -6.73
N ASN A 9 -3.35 -8.98 -5.88
CA ASN A 9 -4.62 -9.70 -5.90
C ASN A 9 -4.45 -11.24 -6.02
N GLY A 10 -3.46 -11.74 -5.30
CA GLY A 10 -3.06 -13.14 -5.26
C GLY A 10 -1.69 -13.40 -5.90
N LEU A 11 -0.68 -13.67 -5.06
CA LEU A 11 0.71 -13.87 -5.50
C LEU A 11 0.84 -15.03 -6.48
N ARG A 12 0.18 -16.16 -6.21
CA ARG A 12 0.18 -17.32 -7.13
C ARG A 12 -0.38 -16.98 -8.50
N ALA A 13 -1.42 -16.16 -8.56
CA ALA A 13 -2.04 -15.76 -9.82
C ALA A 13 -1.13 -14.80 -10.62
N VAL A 14 -0.47 -13.86 -9.97
CA VAL A 14 0.41 -12.91 -10.67
C VAL A 14 1.73 -13.56 -11.10
N LEU A 15 2.22 -14.59 -10.37
CA LEU A 15 3.38 -15.38 -10.79
C LEU A 15 3.17 -15.98 -12.18
N SER A 16 2.00 -16.56 -12.44
CA SER A 16 1.67 -17.11 -13.78
C SER A 16 1.53 -16.06 -14.87
N LYS A 17 1.56 -14.78 -14.52
CA LYS A 17 1.44 -13.63 -15.44
C LYS A 17 2.74 -12.82 -15.58
N GLY A 18 3.88 -13.42 -15.21
CA GLY A 18 5.21 -12.79 -15.41
C GLY A 18 5.68 -11.91 -14.25
N PHE A 19 5.21 -12.13 -13.02
CA PHE A 19 5.62 -11.36 -11.86
C PHE A 19 7.15 -11.31 -11.69
N GLU A 20 7.85 -12.43 -11.89
CA GLU A 20 9.30 -12.49 -11.73
C GLU A 20 10.06 -11.57 -12.69
N ASP A 21 9.60 -11.49 -13.94
CA ASP A 21 10.19 -10.59 -14.93
C ASP A 21 9.93 -9.13 -14.58
N ILE A 22 8.69 -8.82 -14.13
CA ILE A 22 8.31 -7.49 -13.65
C ILE A 22 9.17 -7.10 -12.44
N PHE A 23 9.32 -8.01 -11.47
CA PHE A 23 10.14 -7.78 -10.28
C PHE A 23 11.60 -7.44 -10.65
N LYS A 24 12.21 -8.24 -11.55
CA LYS A 24 13.57 -8.01 -12.05
C LYS A 24 13.69 -6.70 -12.83
N GLN A 25 12.70 -6.39 -13.67
CA GLN A 25 12.69 -5.16 -14.48
C GLN A 25 12.60 -3.89 -13.62
N LEU A 26 11.76 -3.92 -12.57
CA LEU A 26 11.58 -2.79 -11.66
C LEU A 26 12.82 -2.57 -10.78
N ASP A 27 13.58 -3.62 -10.49
CA ASP A 27 14.90 -3.58 -9.84
C ASP A 27 14.93 -2.67 -8.59
N ALA A 28 14.01 -2.93 -7.65
CA ALA A 28 13.82 -2.11 -6.47
C ALA A 28 14.69 -2.56 -5.28
N ASP A 29 15.07 -1.63 -4.40
CA ASP A 29 15.70 -1.96 -3.11
C ASP A 29 14.69 -2.62 -2.15
N PHE A 30 13.43 -2.20 -2.25
CA PHE A 30 12.32 -2.70 -1.45
C PHE A 30 11.08 -2.94 -2.33
N PHE A 31 10.49 -4.12 -2.23
CA PHE A 31 9.30 -4.48 -2.96
C PHE A 31 8.23 -4.96 -2.00
N CYS A 32 7.17 -4.16 -1.83
CA CYS A 32 6.08 -4.41 -0.91
C CYS A 32 4.86 -4.95 -1.66
N LEU A 33 4.30 -6.07 -1.19
CA LEU A 33 3.13 -6.69 -1.78
C LEU A 33 1.96 -6.66 -0.80
N GLN A 34 0.78 -6.39 -1.33
CA GLN A 34 -0.47 -6.51 -0.61
C GLN A 34 -1.36 -7.54 -1.30
N GLU A 35 -2.26 -8.13 -0.51
CA GLU A 35 -3.21 -9.12 -0.98
C GLU A 35 -2.54 -10.34 -1.65
N THR A 36 -1.49 -10.86 -0.99
CA THR A 36 -0.75 -12.04 -1.52
C THR A 36 -1.59 -13.31 -1.52
N LYS A 37 -2.59 -13.42 -0.63
CA LYS A 37 -3.55 -14.54 -0.55
C LYS A 37 -2.88 -15.91 -0.47
N CYS A 38 -1.67 -15.99 0.05
CA CYS A 38 -0.96 -17.26 0.17
C CYS A 38 -0.20 -17.37 1.49
N GLN A 39 0.07 -18.62 1.88
CA GLN A 39 1.04 -18.92 2.92
C GLN A 39 2.44 -19.02 2.29
N PRO A 40 3.52 -18.79 3.04
CA PRO A 40 4.89 -18.84 2.51
C PRO A 40 5.25 -20.15 1.84
N ASP A 41 4.74 -21.29 2.36
CA ASP A 41 4.96 -22.65 1.85
C ASP A 41 4.19 -22.96 0.55
N GLN A 42 3.31 -22.09 0.11
CA GLN A 42 2.50 -22.25 -1.11
C GLN A 42 3.14 -21.65 -2.36
N VAL A 43 4.26 -20.96 -2.20
CA VAL A 43 5.03 -20.36 -3.30
C VAL A 43 6.50 -20.69 -3.13
N ASP A 44 7.09 -21.27 -4.17
CA ASP A 44 8.53 -21.41 -4.27
C ASP A 44 9.07 -20.13 -4.96
N LEU A 45 9.23 -19.10 -4.15
CA LEU A 45 9.65 -17.79 -4.63
C LEU A 45 10.89 -17.34 -3.85
N SER A 46 11.99 -17.26 -4.56
CA SER A 46 13.27 -16.77 -4.02
C SER A 46 13.88 -15.79 -5.01
N PHE A 47 14.26 -14.64 -4.51
CA PHE A 47 15.03 -13.66 -5.28
C PHE A 47 16.40 -13.48 -4.63
N ASP A 48 17.45 -13.79 -5.40
CA ASP A 48 18.83 -13.65 -4.94
C ASP A 48 19.10 -12.21 -4.48
N GLY A 49 19.69 -12.08 -3.29
CA GLY A 49 20.02 -10.78 -2.71
C GLY A 49 18.86 -10.10 -1.98
N TYR A 50 17.70 -10.76 -1.80
CA TYR A 50 16.59 -10.24 -1.03
C TYR A 50 16.27 -11.07 0.21
N TYR A 51 16.09 -10.38 1.33
CA TYR A 51 15.43 -10.89 2.51
C TYR A 51 13.91 -10.83 2.29
N GLN A 52 13.19 -11.85 2.76
CA GLN A 52 11.76 -12.01 2.51
C GLN A 52 10.99 -12.04 3.82
N PHE A 53 9.93 -11.27 3.92
CA PHE A 53 9.08 -11.17 5.09
C PHE A 53 7.63 -11.33 4.65
N PHE A 54 6.92 -12.29 5.26
CA PHE A 54 5.51 -12.57 4.97
C PHE A 54 4.69 -12.42 6.24
N ASN A 55 3.57 -11.74 6.13
CA ASN A 55 2.52 -11.72 7.14
C ASN A 55 1.25 -12.30 6.50
N SER A 56 0.97 -13.56 6.83
CA SER A 56 -0.13 -14.30 6.21
C SER A 56 -1.35 -14.32 7.10
N ALA A 57 -2.53 -14.14 6.50
CA ALA A 57 -3.78 -14.30 7.22
C ALA A 57 -3.97 -15.75 7.69
N GLU A 58 -4.60 -15.94 8.86
CA GLU A 58 -5.00 -17.27 9.32
C GLU A 58 -5.97 -17.93 8.32
N ARG A 59 -6.86 -17.14 7.73
CA ARG A 59 -7.75 -17.60 6.67
C ARG A 59 -6.98 -17.76 5.36
N LYS A 60 -6.85 -18.98 4.88
CA LYS A 60 -6.19 -19.30 3.60
C LYS A 60 -6.87 -18.59 2.42
N GLY A 61 -6.06 -18.10 1.47
CA GLY A 61 -6.56 -17.45 0.26
C GLY A 61 -7.14 -16.04 0.48
N TYR A 62 -6.78 -15.39 1.57
CA TYR A 62 -7.33 -14.08 1.96
C TYR A 62 -6.23 -13.13 2.40
N SER A 63 -6.40 -11.80 2.13
CA SER A 63 -5.54 -10.73 2.61
C SER A 63 -4.03 -11.03 2.44
N SER A 64 -3.24 -10.80 3.48
CA SER A 64 -1.80 -11.10 3.57
C SER A 64 -0.91 -10.07 2.84
N THR A 65 0.25 -9.82 3.41
CA THR A 65 1.26 -8.90 2.89
C THR A 65 2.63 -9.56 2.83
N ALA A 66 3.53 -9.01 2.00
CA ALA A 66 4.92 -9.42 1.97
C ALA A 66 5.84 -8.24 1.66
N ILE A 67 7.10 -8.32 2.11
CA ILE A 67 8.16 -7.38 1.72
C ILE A 67 9.39 -8.19 1.29
N PHE A 68 9.96 -7.82 0.15
CA PHE A 68 11.27 -8.22 -0.31
C PHE A 68 12.23 -7.03 -0.13
N SER A 69 13.32 -7.23 0.59
CA SER A 69 14.27 -6.18 0.94
C SER A 69 15.71 -6.59 0.60
N ARG A 70 16.43 -5.75 -0.13
CA ARG A 70 17.88 -5.93 -0.35
C ARG A 70 18.71 -5.67 0.92
N LYS A 71 18.13 -4.95 1.87
CA LYS A 71 18.79 -4.64 3.14
C LYS A 71 18.20 -5.49 4.26
N LYS A 72 19.06 -6.02 5.12
CA LYS A 72 18.63 -6.71 6.33
C LYS A 72 18.09 -5.70 7.32
N PRO A 73 16.84 -5.83 7.79
CA PRO A 73 16.30 -4.94 8.82
C PRO A 73 16.93 -5.21 10.20
N LEU A 74 16.89 -4.21 11.06
CA LEU A 74 17.25 -4.33 12.47
C LEU A 74 16.19 -5.11 13.26
N SER A 75 14.92 -4.87 12.92
CA SER A 75 13.78 -5.57 13.53
C SER A 75 12.63 -5.68 12.55
N VAL A 76 11.73 -6.62 12.82
CA VAL A 76 10.50 -6.86 12.06
C VAL A 76 9.35 -6.97 13.06
N SER A 77 8.24 -6.29 12.78
CA SER A 77 6.99 -6.49 13.51
C SER A 77 5.81 -6.63 12.56
N TYR A 78 4.77 -7.29 13.05
CA TYR A 78 3.59 -7.64 12.29
C TYR A 78 2.35 -7.16 13.02
N ASP A 79 1.41 -6.55 12.26
CA ASP A 79 0.15 -6.00 12.76
C ASP A 79 0.30 -4.92 13.85
N PHE A 80 -0.77 -4.61 14.58
CA PHE A 80 -0.76 -3.64 15.68
C PHE A 80 -0.68 -4.30 17.03
N ASP A 81 -0.02 -3.65 17.98
CA ASP A 81 0.01 -4.09 19.38
C ASP A 81 -1.22 -3.65 20.17
N ASP A 82 -1.94 -2.61 19.71
CA ASP A 82 -2.99 -1.93 20.49
C ASP A 82 -4.45 -2.30 20.08
N MET A 83 -4.64 -3.21 19.12
CA MET A 83 -5.96 -3.70 18.68
C MET A 83 -6.15 -5.17 19.07
N THR A 84 -6.60 -5.43 20.30
CA THR A 84 -6.76 -6.79 20.84
C THR A 84 -7.80 -7.64 20.11
N ASP A 85 -8.80 -7.02 19.50
CA ASP A 85 -9.87 -7.69 18.73
C ASP A 85 -9.63 -7.64 17.22
N HIS A 86 -8.42 -7.31 16.80
CA HIS A 86 -8.07 -7.24 15.38
C HIS A 86 -7.92 -8.66 14.81
N PRO A 87 -8.68 -9.01 13.76
CA PRO A 87 -8.50 -10.30 13.10
C PRO A 87 -7.08 -10.45 12.57
N LYS A 88 -6.46 -11.60 12.77
CA LYS A 88 -5.14 -11.93 12.23
C LYS A 88 -5.23 -12.14 10.71
N GLU A 89 -5.29 -11.04 10.00
CA GLU A 89 -5.47 -11.01 8.54
C GLU A 89 -4.18 -10.71 7.77
N GLY A 90 -3.04 -10.57 8.48
CA GLY A 90 -1.72 -10.36 7.87
C GLY A 90 -1.63 -9.08 7.07
N ARG A 91 -2.14 -7.96 7.62
CA ARG A 91 -2.32 -6.71 6.88
C ARG A 91 -1.14 -5.77 6.93
N ILE A 92 -0.24 -5.91 7.91
CA ILE A 92 0.83 -4.94 8.16
C ILE A 92 2.15 -5.67 8.36
N ILE A 93 3.21 -5.15 7.73
CA ILE A 93 4.59 -5.48 8.08
C ILE A 93 5.32 -4.16 8.32
N THR A 94 6.02 -4.08 9.44
CA THR A 94 6.93 -2.98 9.77
C THR A 94 8.36 -3.51 9.81
N LEU A 95 9.24 -2.94 8.99
CA LEU A 95 10.67 -3.21 9.01
C LEU A 95 11.40 -1.99 9.56
N GLU A 96 12.30 -2.20 10.52
CA GLU A 96 13.17 -1.16 11.06
C GLU A 96 14.53 -1.18 10.37
N PHE A 97 14.99 -0.03 9.91
CA PHE A 97 16.34 0.20 9.41
C PHE A 97 17.05 1.26 10.27
N GLU A 98 18.33 1.48 10.00
CA GLU A 98 19.12 2.43 10.80
C GLU A 98 18.52 3.85 10.79
N LYS A 99 18.08 4.34 9.62
CA LYS A 99 17.59 5.71 9.43
C LYS A 99 16.07 5.85 9.34
N PHE A 100 15.33 4.76 9.05
CA PHE A 100 13.90 4.83 8.79
C PHE A 100 13.17 3.54 9.15
N TYR A 101 11.85 3.63 9.24
CA TYR A 101 10.93 2.51 9.23
C TYR A 101 10.24 2.39 7.88
N LEU A 102 10.11 1.17 7.35
CA LEU A 102 9.26 0.85 6.21
C LEU A 102 8.02 0.10 6.71
N VAL A 103 6.86 0.66 6.45
CA VAL A 103 5.57 0.05 6.81
C VAL A 103 4.79 -0.20 5.53
N THR A 104 4.38 -1.44 5.30
CA THR A 104 3.41 -1.76 4.25
C THR A 104 2.09 -2.17 4.84
N ALA A 105 0.98 -1.75 4.23
CA ALA A 105 -0.34 -2.15 4.68
C ALA A 105 -1.30 -2.49 3.55
N TYR A 106 -2.19 -3.43 3.84
CA TYR A 106 -3.40 -3.73 3.09
C TYR A 106 -4.61 -3.33 3.94
N VAL A 107 -5.09 -2.13 3.70
CA VAL A 107 -6.14 -1.51 4.52
C VAL A 107 -7.48 -2.23 4.33
N PRO A 108 -8.26 -2.49 5.41
CA PRO A 108 -9.56 -3.16 5.28
C PRO A 108 -10.56 -2.30 4.50
N ASN A 109 -11.33 -2.96 3.63
CA ASN A 109 -12.39 -2.30 2.87
C ASN A 109 -13.63 -2.07 3.75
N SER A 110 -14.27 -0.91 3.62
CA SER A 110 -15.51 -0.56 4.35
C SER A 110 -16.76 -1.26 3.83
N LYS A 111 -16.64 -2.01 2.72
CA LYS A 111 -17.68 -2.78 2.02
C LYS A 111 -18.80 -1.93 1.41
N ASP A 112 -19.63 -2.59 0.60
CA ASP A 112 -20.82 -1.97 0.02
C ASP A 112 -21.71 -1.36 1.12
N GLN A 113 -22.30 -0.21 0.83
CA GLN A 113 -23.13 0.57 1.78
C GLN A 113 -22.39 0.95 3.07
N LEU A 114 -21.05 0.95 3.05
CA LEU A 114 -20.19 1.29 4.18
C LEU A 114 -20.45 0.43 5.44
N LEU A 115 -20.89 -0.81 5.28
CA LEU A 115 -21.26 -1.72 6.38
C LEU A 115 -20.16 -1.97 7.41
N ARG A 116 -18.88 -1.67 7.06
CA ARG A 116 -17.72 -1.82 7.96
C ARG A 116 -17.01 -0.49 8.20
N ILE A 117 -17.67 0.63 8.00
CA ILE A 117 -17.00 1.94 8.10
C ILE A 117 -16.45 2.19 9.50
N ASP A 118 -17.17 1.85 10.56
CA ASP A 118 -16.71 2.04 11.94
C ASP A 118 -15.42 1.27 12.23
N TYR A 119 -15.36 -0.01 11.80
CA TYR A 119 -14.14 -0.82 11.91
C TYR A 119 -12.99 -0.23 11.09
N ARG A 120 -13.28 0.23 9.87
CA ARG A 120 -12.31 0.88 9.00
C ARG A 120 -11.71 2.12 9.66
N LEU A 121 -12.53 2.98 10.24
CA LEU A 121 -12.08 4.21 10.90
C LEU A 121 -11.27 3.92 12.17
N GLN A 122 -11.67 2.92 12.97
CA GLN A 122 -10.88 2.46 14.13
C GLN A 122 -9.49 1.95 13.69
N TRP A 123 -9.44 1.19 12.59
CA TRP A 123 -8.20 0.68 12.01
C TRP A 123 -7.29 1.82 11.55
N GLU A 124 -7.84 2.84 10.87
CA GLU A 124 -7.08 4.04 10.45
C GLU A 124 -6.53 4.82 11.66
N GLN A 125 -7.30 4.97 12.70
CA GLN A 125 -6.81 5.61 13.94
C GLN A 125 -5.68 4.82 14.59
N ALA A 126 -5.76 3.49 14.62
CA ALA A 126 -4.70 2.64 15.11
C ALA A 126 -3.43 2.77 14.24
N MET A 127 -3.58 2.83 12.91
CA MET A 127 -2.46 3.06 11.99
C MET A 127 -1.80 4.42 12.25
N VAL A 128 -2.56 5.50 12.43
CA VAL A 128 -2.00 6.82 12.75
C VAL A 128 -1.20 6.77 14.05
N ARG A 129 -1.72 6.12 15.11
CA ARG A 129 -0.98 5.94 16.37
C ARG A 129 0.30 5.14 16.16
N HIS A 130 0.23 4.04 15.41
CA HIS A 130 1.40 3.21 15.10
C HIS A 130 2.47 4.01 14.37
N LEU A 131 2.12 4.65 13.26
CA LEU A 131 3.05 5.46 12.47
C LEU A 131 3.65 6.62 13.29
N ASN A 132 2.85 7.30 14.13
CA ASN A 132 3.32 8.37 14.99
C ASN A 132 4.30 7.86 16.05
N SER A 133 4.09 6.68 16.62
CA SER A 133 5.03 6.07 17.57
C SER A 133 6.39 5.76 16.92
N LEU A 134 6.40 5.32 15.68
CA LEU A 134 7.61 5.09 14.87
C LEU A 134 8.30 6.41 14.53
N LYS A 135 7.53 7.41 14.10
CA LYS A 135 8.04 8.73 13.69
C LYS A 135 8.76 9.46 14.82
N GLN A 136 8.41 9.21 16.08
CA GLN A 136 9.13 9.74 17.23
C GLN A 136 10.60 9.25 17.32
N LYS A 137 10.91 8.15 16.66
CA LYS A 137 12.24 7.53 16.73
C LYS A 137 13.06 7.75 15.46
N LYS A 138 12.43 7.56 14.28
CA LYS A 138 13.07 7.66 12.97
C LYS A 138 12.04 8.08 11.92
N ALA A 139 12.51 8.52 10.77
CA ALA A 139 11.68 8.77 9.59
C ALA A 139 10.83 7.53 9.23
N VAL A 140 9.66 7.75 8.66
CA VAL A 140 8.70 6.70 8.29
C VAL A 140 8.38 6.78 6.81
N ILE A 141 8.46 5.61 6.14
CA ILE A 141 7.93 5.38 4.80
C ILE A 141 6.76 4.41 4.94
N TYR A 142 5.57 4.85 4.60
CA TYR A 142 4.34 4.07 4.66
C TYR A 142 3.79 3.86 3.26
N CYS A 143 3.49 2.62 2.88
CA CYS A 143 2.97 2.31 1.56
C CYS A 143 1.91 1.21 1.61
N GLY A 144 1.20 1.09 0.52
CA GLY A 144 0.28 -0.01 0.30
C GLY A 144 -1.00 0.38 -0.43
N ASP A 145 -1.94 -0.56 -0.44
CA ASP A 145 -3.30 -0.35 -0.88
C ASP A 145 -4.10 0.24 0.30
N LEU A 146 -4.23 1.56 0.30
CA LEU A 146 -4.86 2.31 1.39
C LEU A 146 -6.38 2.41 1.25
N LYS A 147 -6.93 1.85 0.18
CA LYS A 147 -8.39 1.73 -0.05
C LYS A 147 -9.13 3.06 0.02
N VAL A 148 -8.49 4.15 -0.37
CA VAL A 148 -9.11 5.48 -0.43
C VAL A 148 -8.55 6.29 -1.59
N ALA A 149 -9.42 6.88 -2.41
CA ALA A 149 -9.08 7.99 -3.28
C ALA A 149 -9.28 9.28 -2.46
N HIS A 150 -8.20 10.04 -2.25
CA HIS A 150 -8.25 11.18 -1.31
C HIS A 150 -9.06 12.35 -1.85
N ASN A 151 -8.78 12.77 -3.08
CA ASN A 151 -9.40 13.91 -3.73
C ASN A 151 -10.18 13.49 -4.97
N GLU A 152 -11.02 14.39 -5.48
CA GLU A 152 -11.81 14.16 -6.72
C GLU A 152 -10.93 13.84 -7.93
N ILE A 153 -9.72 14.38 -8.00
CA ILE A 153 -8.73 14.08 -9.04
C ILE A 153 -8.22 12.62 -8.98
N ASP A 154 -8.39 11.95 -7.83
CA ASP A 154 -7.85 10.62 -7.59
C ASP A 154 -8.76 9.48 -8.06
N LEU A 155 -9.92 9.81 -8.64
CA LEU A 155 -10.79 8.82 -9.24
C LEU A 155 -11.58 9.37 -10.43
N LYS A 156 -12.01 8.44 -11.29
CA LYS A 156 -12.96 8.76 -12.36
C LYS A 156 -14.38 8.82 -11.78
N ASN A 157 -15.17 9.83 -12.19
CA ASN A 157 -16.57 10.03 -11.78
C ASN A 157 -16.75 10.23 -10.25
N PRO A 158 -16.14 11.24 -9.64
CA PRO A 158 -16.26 11.49 -8.20
C PRO A 158 -17.71 11.69 -7.74
N ASP A 159 -18.54 12.43 -8.49
CA ASP A 159 -19.91 12.82 -8.11
C ASP A 159 -20.81 11.65 -7.71
N ILE A 160 -20.62 10.47 -8.32
CA ILE A 160 -21.44 9.29 -8.04
C ILE A 160 -20.83 8.35 -7.00
N ASN A 161 -19.66 8.68 -6.45
CA ASN A 161 -18.91 7.78 -5.59
C ASN A 161 -18.81 8.21 -4.12
N HIS A 162 -19.35 9.37 -3.72
CA HIS A 162 -19.26 9.90 -2.36
C HIS A 162 -19.81 8.98 -1.25
N PHE A 163 -20.68 8.03 -1.58
CA PHE A 163 -21.21 7.06 -0.63
C PHE A 163 -20.66 5.64 -0.84
N ASN A 164 -19.65 5.51 -1.70
CA ASN A 164 -19.05 4.22 -1.99
C ASN A 164 -17.75 4.02 -1.18
N ALA A 165 -17.48 2.75 -0.84
CA ALA A 165 -16.23 2.36 -0.20
C ALA A 165 -15.02 2.84 -1.00
N GLY A 166 -14.08 3.49 -0.32
CA GLY A 166 -12.88 4.07 -0.91
C GLY A 166 -13.01 5.52 -1.37
N PHE A 167 -14.22 6.13 -1.29
CA PHE A 167 -14.40 7.55 -1.55
C PHE A 167 -15.47 8.20 -0.65
N SER A 168 -15.86 7.56 0.42
CA SER A 168 -16.73 8.18 1.41
C SER A 168 -16.02 9.35 2.10
N ASP A 169 -16.80 10.35 2.52
CA ASP A 169 -16.23 11.53 3.19
C ASP A 169 -15.46 11.14 4.45
N GLN A 170 -15.92 10.12 5.18
CA GLN A 170 -15.25 9.62 6.39
C GLN A 170 -13.87 9.01 6.08
N GLU A 171 -13.74 8.21 5.00
CA GLU A 171 -12.46 7.63 4.59
C GLU A 171 -11.48 8.71 4.10
N ARG A 172 -11.97 9.68 3.35
CA ARG A 172 -11.19 10.82 2.88
C ARG A 172 -10.71 11.69 4.04
N GLU A 173 -11.57 11.96 5.02
CA GLU A 173 -11.23 12.70 6.23
C GLU A 173 -10.17 11.94 7.08
N ALA A 174 -10.29 10.63 7.20
CA ALA A 174 -9.30 9.80 7.89
C ALA A 174 -7.92 9.89 7.21
N PHE A 175 -7.87 9.91 5.88
CA PHE A 175 -6.61 10.10 5.15
C PHE A 175 -6.07 11.53 5.30
N THR A 176 -6.93 12.55 5.28
CA THR A 176 -6.56 13.93 5.59
C THR A 176 -5.97 14.04 7.01
N ASN A 177 -6.57 13.36 7.98
CA ASN A 177 -6.05 13.30 9.34
C ASN A 177 -4.66 12.66 9.39
N LEU A 178 -4.43 11.56 8.66
CA LEU A 178 -3.09 10.98 8.54
C LEU A 178 -2.08 12.01 8.04
N LEU A 179 -2.36 12.70 6.94
CA LEU A 179 -1.44 13.70 6.38
C LEU A 179 -1.22 14.87 7.35
N SER A 180 -2.26 15.31 8.07
CA SER A 180 -2.19 16.39 9.07
C SER A 180 -1.30 16.04 10.27
N ASN A 181 -0.99 14.77 10.47
CA ASN A 181 -0.02 14.32 11.48
C ASN A 181 1.45 14.42 11.01
N GLY A 182 1.75 15.24 10.00
CA GLY A 182 3.10 15.46 9.48
C GLY A 182 3.55 14.34 8.55
N TYR A 183 2.68 13.96 7.63
CA TYR A 183 2.95 13.02 6.53
C TYR A 183 2.64 13.65 5.18
N ILE A 184 3.26 13.14 4.13
CA ILE A 184 3.19 13.64 2.76
C ILE A 184 2.80 12.50 1.83
N ASP A 185 1.74 12.68 1.04
CA ASP A 185 1.45 11.89 -0.16
C ASP A 185 2.48 12.24 -1.24
N THR A 186 3.45 11.37 -1.47
CA THR A 186 4.61 11.67 -2.31
C THR A 186 4.24 11.95 -3.76
N TYR A 187 3.25 11.21 -4.28
CA TYR A 187 2.79 11.40 -5.65
C TYR A 187 2.11 12.76 -5.82
N ARG A 188 1.17 13.10 -4.93
CA ARG A 188 0.44 14.37 -5.01
C ARG A 188 1.31 15.57 -4.67
N PHE A 189 2.35 15.38 -3.86
CA PHE A 189 3.36 16.40 -3.59
C PHE A 189 4.15 16.79 -4.85
N LEU A 190 4.59 15.80 -5.65
CA LEU A 190 5.33 16.05 -6.88
C LEU A 190 4.42 16.46 -8.05
N TYR A 191 3.23 15.89 -8.10
CA TYR A 191 2.29 16.03 -9.22
C TYR A 191 0.90 16.46 -8.74
N PRO A 192 0.73 17.72 -8.32
CA PRO A 192 -0.53 18.22 -7.71
C PRO A 192 -1.75 18.07 -8.63
N ASP A 193 -1.56 18.21 -9.96
CA ASP A 193 -2.65 18.26 -10.93
C ASP A 193 -2.68 17.06 -11.91
N LYS A 194 -1.77 16.08 -11.74
CA LYS A 194 -1.67 14.96 -12.67
C LYS A 194 -2.73 13.90 -12.34
N VAL A 195 -3.51 13.51 -13.35
CA VAL A 195 -4.53 12.46 -13.26
C VAL A 195 -3.94 11.13 -13.69
N GLU A 196 -3.66 10.28 -12.73
CA GLU A 196 -3.28 8.87 -12.95
C GLU A 196 -3.93 8.00 -11.88
N TYR A 197 -4.17 6.74 -12.22
CA TYR A 197 -4.84 5.78 -11.36
C TYR A 197 -3.96 4.56 -11.16
N SER A 198 -4.14 3.87 -10.02
CA SER A 198 -3.41 2.67 -9.65
C SER A 198 -4.27 1.41 -9.66
N TRP A 199 -5.59 1.57 -9.66
CA TRP A 199 -6.57 0.48 -9.61
C TRP A 199 -7.71 0.69 -10.61
N TRP A 200 -8.19 -0.42 -11.21
CA TRP A 200 -9.35 -0.47 -12.10
C TRP A 200 -10.15 -1.74 -11.84
N SER A 201 -11.46 -1.61 -11.67
CA SER A 201 -12.33 -2.77 -11.53
C SER A 201 -12.18 -3.71 -12.75
N TYR A 202 -12.18 -5.02 -12.50
CA TYR A 202 -12.28 -6.00 -13.61
C TYR A 202 -13.60 -5.92 -14.39
N ARG A 203 -14.62 -5.29 -13.78
CA ARG A 203 -15.94 -5.16 -14.41
C ARG A 203 -15.90 -4.11 -15.53
N SER A 204 -16.72 -4.33 -16.57
CA SER A 204 -17.00 -3.34 -17.61
C SER A 204 -15.78 -2.84 -18.40
N ARG A 205 -14.68 -3.59 -18.41
CA ARG A 205 -13.41 -3.18 -19.05
C ARG A 205 -12.94 -1.80 -18.57
N ALA A 206 -12.99 -1.60 -17.27
CA ALA A 206 -12.71 -0.29 -16.66
C ALA A 206 -11.29 0.20 -16.99
N ARG A 207 -10.29 -0.69 -17.01
CA ARG A 207 -8.90 -0.30 -17.31
C ARG A 207 -8.72 0.17 -18.75
N GLU A 208 -9.34 -0.48 -19.72
CA GLU A 208 -9.31 -0.05 -21.14
C GLU A 208 -9.94 1.34 -21.33
N LYS A 209 -10.96 1.65 -20.54
CA LYS A 209 -11.66 2.94 -20.56
C LYS A 209 -11.04 3.99 -19.63
N ASN A 210 -9.97 3.61 -18.92
CA ASN A 210 -9.34 4.39 -17.87
C ASN A 210 -10.34 4.92 -16.79
N ILE A 211 -11.31 4.07 -16.42
CA ILE A 211 -12.22 4.34 -15.29
C ILE A 211 -11.56 3.77 -14.04
N GLY A 212 -10.60 4.49 -13.49
CA GLY A 212 -9.72 4.05 -12.42
C GLY A 212 -9.78 4.92 -11.18
N TRP A 213 -9.07 4.47 -10.16
CA TRP A 213 -8.91 5.11 -8.86
C TRP A 213 -7.43 5.05 -8.47
N ARG A 214 -6.93 6.10 -7.84
CA ARG A 214 -5.62 6.11 -7.18
C ARG A 214 -5.82 5.79 -5.70
N ILE A 215 -5.56 4.57 -5.32
CA ILE A 215 -5.77 4.04 -3.96
C ILE A 215 -4.54 3.37 -3.37
N ASP A 216 -3.47 3.27 -4.15
CA ASP A 216 -2.16 2.79 -3.73
C ASP A 216 -1.22 3.99 -3.56
N TYR A 217 -0.49 4.03 -2.45
CA TYR A 217 0.28 5.20 -2.05
C TYR A 217 1.68 4.86 -1.54
N PHE A 218 2.56 5.84 -1.69
CA PHE A 218 3.68 6.07 -0.77
C PHE A 218 3.44 7.36 -0.01
N VAL A 219 3.40 7.24 1.32
CA VAL A 219 3.28 8.33 2.26
C VAL A 219 4.53 8.36 3.12
N VAL A 220 5.17 9.50 3.25
CA VAL A 220 6.41 9.64 4.03
C VAL A 220 6.25 10.67 5.14
N SER A 221 6.99 10.51 6.23
CA SER A 221 7.08 11.55 7.25
C SER A 221 7.71 12.84 6.71
N GLU A 222 7.28 13.99 7.20
CA GLU A 222 7.61 15.31 6.66
C GLU A 222 9.12 15.62 6.64
N ASP A 223 9.89 15.02 7.54
CA ASP A 223 11.35 15.12 7.58
C ASP A 223 12.06 14.50 6.36
N LEU A 224 11.33 13.70 5.58
CA LEU A 224 11.81 13.16 4.30
C LEU A 224 11.43 13.99 3.07
N LYS A 225 10.71 15.09 3.24
CA LYS A 225 10.16 15.89 2.13
C LYS A 225 11.20 16.25 1.07
N ASP A 226 12.31 16.82 1.49
CA ASP A 226 13.37 17.30 0.59
C ASP A 226 14.23 16.16 -0.01
N LYS A 227 13.95 14.92 0.40
CA LYS A 227 14.62 13.71 -0.08
C LYS A 227 13.83 12.96 -1.14
N ILE A 228 12.58 13.33 -1.38
CA ILE A 228 11.74 12.73 -2.43
C ILE A 228 12.31 13.11 -3.79
N ILE A 229 12.69 12.11 -4.60
CA ILE A 229 13.25 12.32 -5.93
C ILE A 229 12.17 12.13 -6.99
N GLU A 230 11.40 11.03 -6.89
CA GLU A 230 10.40 10.67 -7.89
C GLU A 230 9.30 9.81 -7.29
N ALA A 231 8.10 9.91 -7.81
CA ALA A 231 6.97 9.04 -7.52
C ALA A 231 6.26 8.66 -8.83
N LYS A 232 6.08 7.36 -9.08
CA LYS A 232 5.49 6.87 -10.34
C LYS A 232 4.33 5.92 -10.08
N ILE A 233 3.42 5.90 -11.04
CA ILE A 233 2.36 4.90 -11.17
C ILE A 233 2.61 4.13 -12.46
N HIS A 234 2.93 2.85 -12.36
CA HIS A 234 3.28 2.00 -13.51
C HIS A 234 2.04 1.44 -14.19
N ASN A 235 1.17 2.31 -14.69
CA ASN A 235 -0.13 1.96 -15.28
C ASN A 235 -0.05 1.06 -16.52
N GLN A 236 1.14 0.91 -17.13
CA GLN A 236 1.41 0.00 -18.23
C GLN A 236 1.73 -1.44 -17.77
N ILE A 237 1.95 -1.68 -16.48
CA ILE A 237 2.20 -3.00 -15.93
C ILE A 237 0.87 -3.67 -15.59
N TYR A 238 0.66 -4.86 -16.15
CA TYR A 238 -0.53 -5.69 -15.97
C TYR A 238 -0.21 -6.90 -15.06
N GLY A 239 -1.23 -7.69 -14.75
CA GLY A 239 -1.13 -8.90 -13.93
C GLY A 239 -2.12 -8.90 -12.76
N SER A 240 -2.44 -7.72 -12.21
CA SER A 240 -3.45 -7.48 -11.19
C SER A 240 -4.46 -6.43 -11.67
N ASP A 241 -5.52 -6.21 -10.94
CA ASP A 241 -6.43 -5.06 -11.07
C ASP A 241 -5.80 -3.75 -10.54
N HIS A 242 -4.71 -3.87 -9.79
CA HIS A 242 -3.82 -2.76 -9.46
C HIS A 242 -2.58 -2.78 -10.37
N CYS A 243 -1.90 -1.64 -10.48
CA CYS A 243 -0.54 -1.57 -11.00
C CYS A 243 0.45 -1.20 -9.89
N PRO A 244 1.76 -1.46 -10.08
CA PRO A 244 2.77 -1.04 -9.12
C PRO A 244 2.85 0.48 -8.99
N VAL A 245 3.11 0.97 -7.79
CA VAL A 245 3.51 2.36 -7.52
C VAL A 245 4.96 2.38 -7.01
N GLU A 246 5.68 3.44 -7.34
CA GLU A 246 7.12 3.60 -7.08
C GLU A 246 7.40 4.88 -6.31
N LEU A 247 8.35 4.80 -5.40
CA LEU A 247 8.99 5.94 -4.76
C LEU A 247 10.51 5.83 -4.91
N ASP A 248 11.13 6.85 -5.48
CA ASP A 248 12.58 7.07 -5.41
C ASP A 248 12.88 8.15 -4.38
N ILE A 249 13.76 7.83 -3.42
CA ILE A 249 14.08 8.72 -2.31
C ILE A 249 15.55 8.62 -1.92
N ASP A 250 16.17 9.72 -1.52
CA ASP A 250 17.55 9.79 -1.05
C ASP A 250 17.65 9.61 0.47
N LEU A 251 18.15 8.43 0.93
CA LEU A 251 18.19 8.02 2.34
C LEU A 251 19.61 7.69 2.82
#